data_59031ee5dd856bb8695f3f177392b238
#
_entry.id   59031ee5dd856bb8695f3f177392b238
#
_cell.length_a   1.000
_cell.length_b   1.000
_cell.length_c   1.000
_cell.angle_alpha   90.00
_cell.angle_beta   90.00
_cell.angle_gamma   90.00
#
_symmetry.space_group_name_H-M   'P 1'
#
loop_
_entity.id
_entity.type
_entity.pdbx_description
1 polymer ?
#
loop_
_entity_poly.entity_id
_entity_poly.type
_entity_poly.pdbx_seq_one_letter_code
_entity_poly.pdbx_strand_id
1 'polypeptide(L)'
;MPWNWQLPDWPHFTWDSPRLLRAETLFARQAGIVAGALAHLEPATRQTLLVDSMRDEALDTSAIEGELLDRASLQSSIRRHLGLQANRDAGPAEAGIAELMVALHHAPTRPLDHETLFAWHRLLMKAWQSRLSTGRYRSHPEPMQIVSGPDYKRRIHFEAPPSDCVEDEMTRLLAWLERTAVDGPSPLPPLARAGIAHLWFECIHPFEDGNGRIGRAIVEYLLVQSFGQPLMTGVAGSFLRQRKAYYRALEAASRRLDATDWLLWFAAATIEAARRSEDRIAFVLDKARLLRGVEARLNTRQMKALLRMFEAGPEDFIGGLSAANYRAITGTSTATATRDLSELVVLGALLRTGSGKGSRYHLAIPQRRVEPSLL
;
A
#
# COMPACT_ATOMS: atom_id res chain seq x y z
N MET A 1 -9.27 28.37 15.53
CA MET A 1 -9.63 28.47 14.09
C MET A 1 -10.73 27.44 13.84
N PRO A 2 -11.74 27.73 13.00
CA PRO A 2 -12.78 26.78 12.65
C PRO A 2 -12.18 25.59 11.88
N TRP A 3 -12.92 24.48 11.85
CA TRP A 3 -12.61 23.34 10.99
C TRP A 3 -13.09 23.64 9.56
N ASN A 4 -12.53 22.97 8.55
CA ASN A 4 -12.88 23.21 7.15
C ASN A 4 -14.38 22.98 6.87
N TRP A 5 -15.00 21.98 7.52
CA TRP A 5 -16.44 21.71 7.37
C TRP A 5 -17.35 22.81 7.95
N GLN A 6 -16.82 23.72 8.78
CA GLN A 6 -17.51 24.88 9.32
C GLN A 6 -17.40 26.13 8.42
N LEU A 7 -16.62 26.06 7.34
CA LEU A 7 -16.42 27.17 6.43
C LEU A 7 -17.62 27.30 5.46
N PRO A 8 -18.01 28.51 5.06
CA PRO A 8 -19.19 28.72 4.21
C PRO A 8 -19.14 27.98 2.87
N ASP A 9 -17.94 27.85 2.30
CA ASP A 9 -17.74 27.23 0.99
C ASP A 9 -17.52 25.71 1.06
N TRP A 10 -17.69 25.09 2.23
CA TRP A 10 -17.60 23.63 2.36
C TRP A 10 -18.69 22.93 1.53
N PRO A 11 -18.36 21.87 0.80
CA PRO A 11 -17.08 21.15 0.66
C PRO A 11 -16.31 21.50 -0.63
N HIS A 12 -16.36 22.73 -1.10
CA HIS A 12 -15.71 23.15 -2.34
C HIS A 12 -14.19 23.34 -2.16
N PHE A 13 -13.48 22.22 -2.19
CA PHE A 13 -12.01 22.25 -2.14
C PHE A 13 -11.43 22.90 -3.40
N THR A 14 -10.40 23.71 -3.20
CA THR A 14 -9.60 24.33 -4.24
C THR A 14 -8.15 23.87 -4.17
N TRP A 15 -7.43 23.91 -5.28
CA TRP A 15 -6.01 23.64 -5.34
C TRP A 15 -5.33 24.27 -6.55
N ASP A 16 -4.01 24.45 -6.46
CA ASP A 16 -3.17 24.91 -7.56
C ASP A 16 -2.92 23.75 -8.54
N SER A 17 -3.79 23.63 -9.56
CA SER A 17 -3.70 22.55 -10.56
C SER A 17 -2.39 22.56 -11.35
N PRO A 18 -1.80 23.71 -11.77
CA PRO A 18 -0.48 23.77 -12.38
C PRO A 18 0.64 23.13 -11.55
N ARG A 19 0.66 23.34 -10.24
CA ARG A 19 1.64 22.74 -9.35
C ARG A 19 1.49 21.21 -9.27
N LEU A 20 0.27 20.69 -9.38
CA LEU A 20 -0.01 19.25 -9.31
C LEU A 20 0.24 18.54 -10.66
N LEU A 21 0.17 19.24 -11.79
CA LEU A 21 0.25 18.67 -13.14
C LEU A 21 1.51 17.82 -13.36
N ARG A 22 2.66 18.27 -12.86
CA ARG A 22 3.90 17.49 -12.96
C ARG A 22 3.79 16.15 -12.22
N ALA A 23 3.21 16.16 -11.03
CA ALA A 23 3.02 14.97 -10.22
C ALA A 23 2.04 13.98 -10.89
N GLU A 24 0.92 14.48 -11.43
CA GLU A 24 -0.03 13.68 -12.21
C GLU A 24 0.63 12.99 -13.39
N THR A 25 1.44 13.73 -14.17
CA THR A 25 2.17 13.17 -15.31
C THR A 25 3.16 12.09 -14.89
N LEU A 26 3.92 12.33 -13.81
CA LEU A 26 4.87 11.35 -13.28
C LEU A 26 4.16 10.09 -12.77
N PHE A 27 3.06 10.26 -12.04
CA PHE A 27 2.27 9.14 -11.54
C PHE A 27 1.65 8.32 -12.68
N ALA A 28 1.01 8.96 -13.66
CA ALA A 28 0.41 8.28 -14.80
C ALA A 28 1.44 7.46 -15.59
N ARG A 29 2.63 8.03 -15.82
CA ARG A 29 3.75 7.31 -16.44
C ARG A 29 4.16 6.09 -15.61
N GLN A 30 4.34 6.26 -14.30
CA GLN A 30 4.79 5.21 -13.40
C GLN A 30 3.76 4.08 -13.30
N ALA A 31 2.48 4.42 -13.12
CA ALA A 31 1.39 3.46 -13.08
C ALA A 31 1.26 2.69 -14.40
N GLY A 32 1.45 3.37 -15.54
CA GLY A 32 1.47 2.74 -16.85
C GLY A 32 2.61 1.72 -17.02
N ILE A 33 3.81 2.02 -16.51
CA ILE A 33 4.96 1.08 -16.50
C ILE A 33 4.62 -0.15 -15.65
N VAL A 34 4.10 0.04 -14.44
CA VAL A 34 3.71 -1.04 -13.53
C VAL A 34 2.63 -1.93 -14.17
N ALA A 35 1.59 -1.32 -14.71
CA ALA A 35 0.49 -2.02 -15.37
C ALA A 35 0.96 -2.82 -16.59
N GLY A 36 1.76 -2.21 -17.46
CA GLY A 36 2.34 -2.88 -18.62
C GLY A 36 3.25 -4.05 -18.26
N ALA A 37 4.09 -3.86 -17.23
CA ALA A 37 4.96 -4.92 -16.74
C ALA A 37 4.14 -6.11 -16.16
N LEU A 38 3.10 -5.84 -15.37
CA LEU A 38 2.21 -6.87 -14.82
C LEU A 38 1.48 -7.65 -15.92
N ALA A 39 1.03 -6.97 -16.99
CA ALA A 39 0.33 -7.61 -18.11
C ALA A 39 1.18 -8.65 -18.85
N HIS A 40 2.50 -8.46 -18.87
CA HIS A 40 3.45 -9.35 -19.58
C HIS A 40 4.09 -10.41 -18.68
N LEU A 41 3.76 -10.45 -17.40
CA LEU A 41 4.22 -11.52 -16.51
C LEU A 41 3.46 -12.83 -16.75
N GLU A 42 4.17 -13.94 -16.51
CA GLU A 42 3.54 -15.26 -16.39
C GLU A 42 2.38 -15.20 -15.37
N PRO A 43 1.20 -15.82 -15.67
CA PRO A 43 0.01 -15.74 -14.82
C PRO A 43 0.27 -16.07 -13.35
N ALA A 44 1.05 -17.13 -13.05
CA ALA A 44 1.37 -17.53 -11.69
C ALA A 44 2.24 -16.50 -10.96
N THR A 45 3.20 -15.89 -11.65
CA THR A 45 4.05 -14.82 -11.11
C THR A 45 3.24 -13.57 -10.83
N ARG A 46 2.39 -13.14 -11.77
CA ARG A 46 1.49 -12.01 -11.61
C ARG A 46 0.56 -12.21 -10.41
N GLN A 47 -0.05 -13.40 -10.30
CA GLN A 47 -0.93 -13.74 -9.18
C GLN A 47 -0.20 -13.67 -7.82
N THR A 48 1.02 -14.19 -7.76
CA THR A 48 1.84 -14.12 -6.54
C THR A 48 2.13 -12.67 -6.15
N LEU A 49 2.53 -11.82 -7.10
CA LEU A 49 2.77 -10.40 -6.85
C LEU A 49 1.53 -9.65 -6.38
N LEU A 50 0.36 -9.93 -6.96
CA LEU A 50 -0.91 -9.33 -6.53
C LEU A 50 -1.28 -9.76 -5.11
N VAL A 51 -1.17 -11.05 -4.78
CA VAL A 51 -1.40 -11.56 -3.41
C VAL A 51 -0.47 -10.87 -2.42
N ASP A 52 0.82 -10.77 -2.75
CA ASP A 52 1.80 -10.10 -1.92
C ASP A 52 1.52 -8.61 -1.75
N SER A 53 1.08 -7.92 -2.82
CA SER A 53 0.69 -6.51 -2.76
C SER A 53 -0.51 -6.28 -1.85
N MET A 54 -1.58 -7.07 -2.01
CA MET A 54 -2.77 -7.02 -1.16
C MET A 54 -2.42 -7.28 0.31
N ARG A 55 -1.56 -8.27 0.58
CA ARG A 55 -1.08 -8.57 1.93
C ARG A 55 -0.33 -7.39 2.54
N ASP A 56 0.62 -6.83 1.82
CA ASP A 56 1.46 -5.75 2.33
C ASP A 56 0.62 -4.48 2.56
N GLU A 57 -0.31 -4.13 1.65
CA GLU A 57 -1.24 -3.02 1.82
C GLU A 57 -2.15 -3.21 3.06
N ALA A 58 -2.67 -4.43 3.29
CA ALA A 58 -3.47 -4.74 4.48
C ALA A 58 -2.67 -4.64 5.78
N LEU A 59 -1.42 -5.13 5.80
CA LEU A 59 -0.53 -5.02 6.95
C LEU A 59 -0.20 -3.57 7.26
N ASP A 60 0.17 -2.80 6.23
CA ASP A 60 0.62 -1.43 6.38
C ASP A 60 -0.53 -0.51 6.80
N THR A 61 -1.73 -0.67 6.21
CA THR A 61 -2.90 0.13 6.60
C THR A 61 -3.33 -0.15 8.04
N SER A 62 -3.25 -1.40 8.51
CA SER A 62 -3.53 -1.76 9.90
C SER A 62 -2.45 -1.23 10.85
N ALA A 63 -1.17 -1.30 10.47
CA ALA A 63 -0.06 -0.79 11.26
C ALA A 63 -0.08 0.74 11.45
N ILE A 64 -0.62 1.50 10.48
CA ILE A 64 -0.87 2.94 10.63
C ILE A 64 -1.76 3.21 11.85
N GLU A 65 -2.79 2.38 12.05
CA GLU A 65 -3.72 2.48 13.20
C GLU A 65 -3.20 1.76 14.47
N GLY A 66 -2.03 1.14 14.40
CA GLY A 66 -1.42 0.44 15.54
C GLY A 66 -1.90 -1.01 15.71
N GLU A 67 -2.66 -1.55 14.75
CA GLU A 67 -3.09 -2.93 14.73
C GLU A 67 -2.02 -3.82 14.05
N LEU A 68 -1.61 -4.89 14.73
CA LEU A 68 -0.63 -5.84 14.21
C LEU A 68 -1.33 -7.14 13.80
N LEU A 69 -1.24 -7.48 12.53
CA LEU A 69 -1.83 -8.69 11.96
C LEU A 69 -0.76 -9.76 11.71
N ASP A 70 -1.15 -11.05 11.80
CA ASP A 70 -0.26 -12.15 11.42
C ASP A 70 -0.12 -12.26 9.89
N ARG A 71 1.08 -12.01 9.41
CA ARG A 71 1.41 -11.99 7.97
C ARG A 71 1.04 -13.29 7.26
N ALA A 72 1.30 -14.45 7.87
CA ALA A 72 1.09 -15.74 7.23
C ALA A 72 -0.41 -16.11 7.18
N SER A 73 -1.15 -15.82 8.24
CA SER A 73 -2.61 -16.01 8.31
C SER A 73 -3.32 -15.10 7.32
N LEU A 74 -2.91 -13.84 7.23
CA LEU A 74 -3.45 -12.87 6.26
C LEU A 74 -3.21 -13.31 4.82
N GLN A 75 -1.98 -13.71 4.46
CA GLN A 75 -1.65 -14.21 3.12
C GLN A 75 -2.46 -15.46 2.76
N SER A 76 -2.61 -16.38 3.71
CA SER A 76 -3.43 -17.59 3.52
C SER A 76 -4.90 -17.22 3.28
N SER A 77 -5.43 -16.23 4.00
CA SER A 77 -6.80 -15.75 3.82
C SER A 77 -7.02 -15.09 2.45
N ILE A 78 -6.11 -14.21 2.01
CA ILE A 78 -6.17 -13.61 0.66
C ILE A 78 -6.18 -14.70 -0.41
N ARG A 79 -5.27 -15.69 -0.30
CA ARG A 79 -5.22 -16.81 -1.24
C ARG A 79 -6.53 -17.59 -1.29
N ARG A 80 -7.16 -17.84 -0.14
CA ARG A 80 -8.48 -18.53 -0.04
C ARG A 80 -9.58 -17.75 -0.76
N HIS A 81 -9.67 -16.44 -0.56
CA HIS A 81 -10.65 -15.58 -1.24
C HIS A 81 -10.45 -15.50 -2.75
N LEU A 82 -9.21 -15.73 -3.22
CA LEU A 82 -8.87 -15.83 -4.66
C LEU A 82 -9.04 -17.26 -5.23
N GLY A 83 -9.56 -18.22 -4.45
CA GLY A 83 -9.72 -19.62 -4.88
C GLY A 83 -8.39 -20.40 -5.00
N LEU A 84 -7.32 -19.92 -4.36
CA LEU A 84 -6.01 -20.55 -4.36
C LEU A 84 -5.81 -21.44 -3.14
N GLN A 85 -4.84 -22.36 -3.23
CA GLN A 85 -4.48 -23.19 -2.07
C GLN A 85 -4.06 -22.30 -0.88
N ALA A 86 -4.65 -22.61 0.28
CA ALA A 86 -4.42 -21.93 1.54
C ALA A 86 -4.15 -22.97 2.63
N ASN A 87 -3.12 -22.75 3.42
CA ASN A 87 -2.57 -23.75 4.36
C ASN A 87 -2.68 -23.29 5.82
N ARG A 88 -3.35 -22.19 6.09
CA ARG A 88 -3.50 -21.67 7.45
C ARG A 88 -4.86 -21.02 7.64
N ASP A 89 -5.42 -21.17 8.82
CA ASP A 89 -6.62 -20.47 9.21
C ASP A 89 -6.27 -19.03 9.65
N ALA A 90 -7.21 -18.13 9.41
CA ALA A 90 -7.06 -16.71 9.75
C ALA A 90 -8.06 -16.35 10.86
N GLY A 91 -7.61 -15.47 11.75
CA GLY A 91 -8.50 -14.83 12.71
C GLY A 91 -9.52 -13.91 12.02
N PRO A 92 -10.56 -13.46 12.76
CA PRO A 92 -11.59 -12.61 12.18
C PRO A 92 -11.05 -11.30 11.58
N ALA A 93 -10.00 -10.71 12.19
CA ALA A 93 -9.37 -9.48 11.70
C ALA A 93 -8.67 -9.71 10.36
N GLU A 94 -7.79 -10.73 10.26
CA GLU A 94 -7.09 -11.07 9.02
C GLU A 94 -8.07 -11.54 7.94
N ALA A 95 -9.11 -12.29 8.31
CA ALA A 95 -10.12 -12.74 7.36
C ALA A 95 -10.93 -11.58 6.77
N GLY A 96 -11.33 -10.62 7.62
CA GLY A 96 -12.12 -9.48 7.18
C GLY A 96 -11.34 -8.52 6.28
N ILE A 97 -10.11 -8.15 6.66
CA ILE A 97 -9.31 -7.26 5.82
C ILE A 97 -8.82 -7.95 4.53
N ALA A 98 -8.57 -9.26 4.55
CA ALA A 98 -8.24 -10.04 3.35
C ALA A 98 -9.39 -9.99 2.33
N GLU A 99 -10.62 -10.21 2.79
CA GLU A 99 -11.82 -10.14 1.96
C GLU A 99 -12.02 -8.74 1.39
N LEU A 100 -11.79 -7.68 2.20
CA LEU A 100 -11.81 -6.29 1.75
C LEU A 100 -10.79 -6.05 0.64
N MET A 101 -9.53 -6.45 0.83
CA MET A 101 -8.47 -6.26 -0.20
C MET A 101 -8.83 -6.94 -1.52
N VAL A 102 -9.38 -8.14 -1.47
CA VAL A 102 -9.84 -8.84 -2.68
C VAL A 102 -11.01 -8.11 -3.34
N ALA A 103 -11.97 -7.61 -2.56
CA ALA A 103 -13.11 -6.85 -3.09
C ALA A 103 -12.68 -5.56 -3.80
N LEU A 104 -11.67 -4.84 -3.29
CA LEU A 104 -11.12 -3.63 -3.92
C LEU A 104 -10.56 -3.89 -5.32
N HIS A 105 -10.01 -5.08 -5.57
CA HIS A 105 -9.40 -5.44 -6.85
C HIS A 105 -10.37 -6.06 -7.86
N HIS A 106 -11.52 -6.58 -7.39
CA HIS A 106 -12.48 -7.26 -8.26
C HIS A 106 -13.57 -6.35 -8.86
N ALA A 107 -13.79 -5.16 -8.35
CA ALA A 107 -14.90 -4.30 -8.77
C ALA A 107 -14.50 -2.86 -9.14
N PRO A 108 -13.42 -2.61 -9.90
CA PRO A 108 -12.90 -1.25 -10.14
C PRO A 108 -13.84 -0.38 -11.00
N THR A 109 -14.84 -0.96 -11.69
CA THR A 109 -15.72 -0.24 -12.62
C THR A 109 -17.03 0.26 -12.00
N ARG A 110 -17.37 -0.17 -10.77
CA ARG A 110 -18.61 0.26 -10.12
C ARG A 110 -18.44 1.60 -9.42
N PRO A 111 -19.43 2.50 -9.45
CA PRO A 111 -19.46 3.65 -8.55
C PRO A 111 -19.45 3.19 -7.09
N LEU A 112 -18.79 3.94 -6.21
CA LEU A 112 -18.93 3.75 -4.77
C LEU A 112 -20.30 4.24 -4.33
N ASP A 113 -20.96 3.46 -3.48
CA ASP A 113 -22.21 3.79 -2.84
C ASP A 113 -22.17 3.53 -1.32
N HIS A 114 -23.20 3.94 -0.61
CA HIS A 114 -23.31 3.74 0.84
C HIS A 114 -23.21 2.25 1.21
N GLU A 115 -23.89 1.36 0.50
CA GLU A 115 -23.92 -0.06 0.79
C GLU A 115 -22.56 -0.72 0.62
N THR A 116 -21.77 -0.30 -0.39
CA THR A 116 -20.40 -0.75 -0.57
C THR A 116 -19.52 -0.33 0.61
N LEU A 117 -19.61 0.93 1.06
CA LEU A 117 -18.88 1.41 2.23
C LEU A 117 -19.31 0.68 3.51
N PHE A 118 -20.60 0.40 3.69
CA PHE A 118 -21.11 -0.38 4.81
C PHE A 118 -20.62 -1.83 4.76
N ALA A 119 -20.57 -2.44 3.57
CA ALA A 119 -20.01 -3.77 3.40
C ALA A 119 -18.52 -3.81 3.75
N TRP A 120 -17.73 -2.85 3.26
CA TRP A 120 -16.31 -2.73 3.60
C TRP A 120 -16.09 -2.54 5.09
N HIS A 121 -16.90 -1.69 5.71
CA HIS A 121 -16.82 -1.47 7.15
C HIS A 121 -17.17 -2.73 7.96
N ARG A 122 -18.19 -3.50 7.57
CA ARG A 122 -18.52 -4.80 8.19
C ARG A 122 -17.37 -5.79 8.08
N LEU A 123 -16.71 -5.86 6.91
CA LEU A 123 -15.55 -6.72 6.72
C LEU A 123 -14.38 -6.31 7.61
N LEU A 124 -14.02 -5.03 7.58
CA LEU A 124 -12.92 -4.48 8.36
C LEU A 124 -13.11 -4.68 9.86
N MET A 125 -14.32 -4.45 10.36
CA MET A 125 -14.66 -4.51 11.79
C MET A 125 -15.15 -5.88 12.23
N LYS A 126 -14.91 -6.94 11.45
CA LYS A 126 -15.39 -8.30 11.72
C LYS A 126 -14.99 -8.85 13.10
N ALA A 127 -13.80 -8.51 13.58
CA ALA A 127 -13.32 -8.87 14.91
C ALA A 127 -13.99 -8.09 16.05
N TRP A 128 -14.64 -6.95 15.75
CA TRP A 128 -15.16 -5.99 16.72
C TRP A 128 -16.69 -5.86 16.73
N GLN A 129 -17.38 -6.66 15.92
CA GLN A 129 -18.84 -6.58 15.70
C GLN A 129 -19.68 -6.67 16.98
N SER A 130 -19.17 -7.30 18.04
CA SER A 130 -19.87 -7.39 19.33
C SER A 130 -19.74 -6.11 20.19
N ARG A 131 -18.86 -5.18 19.82
CA ARG A 131 -18.53 -4.00 20.63
C ARG A 131 -18.82 -2.68 19.94
N LEU A 132 -18.90 -2.65 18.61
CA LEU A 132 -19.06 -1.46 17.79
C LEU A 132 -20.25 -1.59 16.84
N SER A 133 -20.88 -0.47 16.53
CA SER A 133 -21.84 -0.38 15.42
C SER A 133 -21.11 -0.53 14.09
N THR A 134 -21.33 -1.64 13.39
CA THR A 134 -20.66 -1.94 12.13
C THR A 134 -21.61 -1.87 10.94
N GLY A 135 -21.12 -1.41 9.79
CA GLY A 135 -21.89 -1.34 8.54
C GLY A 135 -22.99 -0.29 8.53
N ARG A 136 -22.78 0.80 9.27
CA ARG A 136 -23.61 2.01 9.25
C ARG A 136 -22.80 3.21 9.72
N TYR A 137 -23.24 4.40 9.40
CA TYR A 137 -22.65 5.62 9.91
C TYR A 137 -22.91 5.81 11.39
N ARG A 138 -22.05 6.58 12.07
CA ARG A 138 -22.20 6.98 13.47
C ARG A 138 -23.49 7.81 13.64
N SER A 139 -24.13 7.67 14.79
CA SER A 139 -25.38 8.35 15.09
C SER A 139 -25.44 8.88 16.52
N HIS A 140 -24.32 8.80 17.28
CA HIS A 140 -24.25 9.32 18.64
C HIS A 140 -24.22 10.85 18.64
N PRO A 141 -24.83 11.51 19.64
CA PRO A 141 -24.91 12.96 19.71
C PRO A 141 -23.60 13.62 20.19
N GLU A 142 -22.69 12.87 20.80
CA GLU A 142 -21.43 13.41 21.28
C GLU A 142 -20.51 13.75 20.10
N PRO A 143 -19.72 14.84 20.20
CA PRO A 143 -18.77 15.22 19.15
C PRO A 143 -17.75 14.11 18.87
N MET A 144 -17.59 13.77 17.60
CA MET A 144 -16.55 12.86 17.15
C MET A 144 -15.23 13.61 17.04
N GLN A 145 -14.26 13.27 17.90
CA GLN A 145 -12.98 13.98 18.01
C GLN A 145 -11.80 13.04 17.84
N ILE A 146 -10.81 13.45 17.05
CA ILE A 146 -9.50 12.83 17.01
C ILE A 146 -8.63 13.50 18.07
N VAL A 147 -8.22 12.75 19.09
CA VAL A 147 -7.53 13.27 20.25
C VAL A 147 -6.20 12.55 20.51
N SER A 148 -5.28 13.23 21.20
CA SER A 148 -4.07 12.62 21.74
C SER A 148 -3.75 13.18 23.12
N GLY A 149 -2.88 12.49 23.86
CA GLY A 149 -2.47 12.85 25.22
C GLY A 149 -3.37 12.22 26.29
N PRO A 150 -2.97 12.33 27.56
CA PRO A 150 -3.75 11.82 28.69
C PRO A 150 -5.01 12.68 28.90
N ASP A 151 -6.04 12.13 29.55
CA ASP A 151 -7.34 12.78 29.73
C ASP A 151 -7.29 14.16 30.36
N TYR A 152 -6.36 14.38 31.29
CA TYR A 152 -6.16 15.69 31.96
C TYR A 152 -5.42 16.73 31.07
N LYS A 153 -4.88 16.32 29.88
CA LYS A 153 -4.20 17.19 28.93
C LYS A 153 -4.49 16.74 27.50
N ARG A 154 -5.76 16.55 27.18
CA ARG A 154 -6.22 16.18 25.84
C ARG A 154 -5.90 17.30 24.85
N ARG A 155 -5.30 16.93 23.73
CA ARG A 155 -5.18 17.76 22.53
C ARG A 155 -6.15 17.25 21.47
N ILE A 156 -7.08 18.10 21.05
CA ILE A 156 -8.00 17.84 19.95
C ILE A 156 -7.27 18.21 18.65
N HIS A 157 -7.04 17.23 17.79
CA HIS A 157 -6.44 17.38 16.47
C HIS A 157 -7.48 17.70 15.42
N PHE A 158 -8.68 17.14 15.57
CA PHE A 158 -9.80 17.35 14.68
C PHE A 158 -11.12 17.07 15.39
N GLU A 159 -12.17 17.80 15.01
CA GLU A 159 -13.56 17.52 15.39
C GLU A 159 -14.38 17.43 14.11
N ALA A 160 -15.05 16.30 13.93
CA ALA A 160 -15.87 16.02 12.76
C ALA A 160 -17.25 16.69 12.83
N PRO A 161 -17.98 16.81 11.71
CA PRO A 161 -19.36 17.29 11.69
C PRO A 161 -20.26 16.51 12.65
N PRO A 162 -21.38 17.09 13.12
CA PRO A 162 -22.39 16.37 13.89
C PRO A 162 -22.88 15.10 13.19
N SER A 163 -23.32 14.11 13.95
CA SER A 163 -23.72 12.81 13.40
C SER A 163 -24.95 12.87 12.49
N ASP A 164 -25.85 13.83 12.74
CA ASP A 164 -27.05 14.07 11.93
C ASP A 164 -26.74 14.61 10.51
N CYS A 165 -25.55 15.18 10.29
CA CYS A 165 -25.10 15.65 8.98
C CYS A 165 -24.36 14.58 8.16
N VAL A 166 -23.96 13.46 8.76
CA VAL A 166 -23.02 12.50 8.13
C VAL A 166 -23.58 11.89 6.85
N GLU A 167 -24.86 11.49 6.84
CA GLU A 167 -25.45 10.85 5.67
C GLU A 167 -25.51 11.81 4.46
N ASP A 168 -25.88 13.07 4.69
CA ASP A 168 -25.91 14.11 3.66
C ASP A 168 -24.50 14.43 3.16
N GLU A 169 -23.50 14.51 4.05
CA GLU A 169 -22.11 14.74 3.68
C GLU A 169 -21.56 13.59 2.84
N MET A 170 -21.84 12.35 3.23
CA MET A 170 -21.43 11.19 2.46
C MET A 170 -22.13 11.10 1.11
N THR A 171 -23.42 11.46 1.03
CA THR A 171 -24.14 11.54 -0.23
C THR A 171 -23.51 12.56 -1.18
N ARG A 172 -23.10 13.73 -0.67
CA ARG A 172 -22.37 14.74 -1.46
C ARG A 172 -21.02 14.24 -1.96
N LEU A 173 -20.26 13.56 -1.11
CA LEU A 173 -18.98 12.95 -1.48
C LEU A 173 -19.16 11.89 -2.58
N LEU A 174 -20.11 10.98 -2.42
CA LEU A 174 -20.38 9.92 -3.40
C LEU A 174 -20.84 10.48 -4.76
N ALA A 175 -21.73 11.46 -4.76
CA ALA A 175 -22.13 12.16 -5.98
C ALA A 175 -20.95 12.91 -6.66
N TRP A 176 -20.03 13.47 -5.87
CA TRP A 176 -18.82 14.08 -6.40
C TRP A 176 -17.88 13.03 -7.02
N LEU A 177 -17.72 11.85 -6.39
CA LEU A 177 -16.94 10.75 -6.92
C LEU A 177 -17.48 10.23 -8.26
N GLU A 178 -18.78 10.11 -8.40
CA GLU A 178 -19.42 9.72 -9.65
C GLU A 178 -19.18 10.78 -10.74
N ARG A 179 -19.43 12.04 -10.43
CA ARG A 179 -19.24 13.17 -11.37
C ARG A 179 -17.80 13.31 -11.86
N THR A 180 -16.82 13.02 -11.00
CA THR A 180 -15.38 13.19 -11.29
C THR A 180 -14.69 11.91 -11.74
N ALA A 181 -15.44 10.83 -11.95
CA ALA A 181 -14.90 9.59 -12.51
C ALA A 181 -14.33 9.82 -13.94
N VAL A 182 -13.52 8.86 -14.40
CA VAL A 182 -12.90 8.94 -15.74
C VAL A 182 -13.93 9.14 -16.83
N ASP A 183 -15.08 8.46 -16.74
CA ASP A 183 -16.21 8.56 -17.67
C ASP A 183 -17.32 9.51 -17.17
N GLY A 184 -17.05 10.25 -16.10
CA GLY A 184 -18.01 11.20 -15.53
C GLY A 184 -18.06 12.53 -16.28
N PRO A 185 -19.06 13.37 -15.99
CA PRO A 185 -19.24 14.65 -16.70
C PRO A 185 -18.16 15.71 -16.41
N SER A 186 -17.35 15.52 -15.37
CA SER A 186 -16.28 16.47 -14.98
C SER A 186 -15.06 15.69 -14.46
N PRO A 187 -14.37 14.90 -15.30
CA PRO A 187 -13.33 13.99 -14.86
C PRO A 187 -12.15 14.75 -14.25
N LEU A 188 -11.60 14.21 -13.17
CA LEU A 188 -10.40 14.72 -12.53
C LEU A 188 -9.22 13.78 -12.70
N PRO A 189 -7.98 14.32 -12.71
CA PRO A 189 -6.77 13.50 -12.69
C PRO A 189 -6.71 12.58 -11.45
N PRO A 190 -6.09 11.39 -11.55
CA PRO A 190 -6.14 10.36 -10.52
C PRO A 190 -5.69 10.80 -9.12
N LEU A 191 -4.58 11.55 -9.02
CA LEU A 191 -4.05 11.98 -7.72
C LEU A 191 -4.93 13.06 -7.09
N ALA A 192 -5.40 14.04 -7.86
CA ALA A 192 -6.32 15.06 -7.37
C ALA A 192 -7.60 14.41 -6.86
N ARG A 193 -8.21 13.51 -7.67
CA ARG A 193 -9.45 12.83 -7.32
C ARG A 193 -9.30 11.98 -6.06
N ALA A 194 -8.29 11.10 -6.00
CA ALA A 194 -8.08 10.23 -4.85
C ALA A 194 -7.67 11.01 -3.60
N GLY A 195 -6.81 12.04 -3.73
CA GLY A 195 -6.36 12.87 -2.62
C GLY A 195 -7.47 13.72 -2.01
N ILE A 196 -8.34 14.34 -2.83
CA ILE A 196 -9.51 15.08 -2.33
C ILE A 196 -10.53 14.14 -1.70
N ALA A 197 -10.81 12.98 -2.32
CA ALA A 197 -11.72 12.00 -1.76
C ALA A 197 -11.27 11.53 -0.37
N HIS A 198 -9.98 11.24 -0.21
CA HIS A 198 -9.42 10.84 1.07
C HIS A 198 -9.54 11.96 2.12
N LEU A 199 -9.12 13.18 1.80
CA LEU A 199 -9.21 14.33 2.70
C LEU A 199 -10.65 14.58 3.12
N TRP A 200 -11.59 14.59 2.18
CA TRP A 200 -12.99 14.85 2.44
C TRP A 200 -13.61 13.75 3.32
N PHE A 201 -13.35 12.49 3.01
CA PHE A 201 -13.80 11.35 3.83
C PHE A 201 -13.25 11.43 5.27
N GLU A 202 -11.96 11.73 5.44
CA GLU A 202 -11.35 11.91 6.76
C GLU A 202 -11.94 13.11 7.52
N CYS A 203 -12.36 14.16 6.82
CA CYS A 203 -13.04 15.31 7.44
C CYS A 203 -14.50 15.01 7.81
N ILE A 204 -15.22 14.15 7.08
CA ILE A 204 -16.55 13.70 7.50
C ILE A 204 -16.46 12.74 8.69
N HIS A 205 -15.49 11.84 8.68
CA HIS A 205 -15.25 10.83 9.71
C HIS A 205 -16.50 10.01 10.04
N PRO A 206 -17.08 9.29 9.04
CA PRO A 206 -18.47 8.85 9.11
C PRO A 206 -18.73 7.66 10.02
N PHE A 207 -17.70 6.88 10.41
CA PHE A 207 -17.85 5.68 11.24
C PHE A 207 -17.39 5.93 12.69
N GLU A 208 -17.80 5.07 13.62
CA GLU A 208 -17.33 5.12 15.01
C GLU A 208 -15.84 4.75 15.12
N ASP A 209 -15.36 3.82 14.28
CA ASP A 209 -13.96 3.41 14.16
C ASP A 209 -13.69 2.95 12.71
N GLY A 210 -12.42 2.75 12.35
CA GLY A 210 -12.02 2.25 11.04
C GLY A 210 -11.98 3.29 9.91
N ASN A 211 -12.24 4.57 10.19
CA ASN A 211 -12.27 5.62 9.16
C ASN A 211 -10.95 5.69 8.39
N GLY A 212 -9.80 5.72 9.05
CA GLY A 212 -8.51 5.77 8.36
C GLY A 212 -8.28 4.60 7.41
N ARG A 213 -8.63 3.37 7.80
CA ARG A 213 -8.51 2.17 6.95
C ARG A 213 -9.48 2.21 5.77
N ILE A 214 -10.74 2.63 5.96
CA ILE A 214 -11.71 2.83 4.88
C ILE A 214 -11.29 3.98 3.96
N GLY A 215 -10.83 5.11 4.50
CA GLY A 215 -10.33 6.23 3.71
C GLY A 215 -9.17 5.82 2.78
N ARG A 216 -8.23 4.99 3.26
CA ARG A 216 -7.16 4.45 2.41
C ARG A 216 -7.68 3.39 1.43
N ALA A 217 -8.69 2.59 1.79
CA ALA A 217 -9.37 1.69 0.85
C ALA A 217 -10.05 2.45 -0.29
N ILE A 218 -10.65 3.62 0.00
CA ILE A 218 -11.20 4.52 -1.03
C ILE A 218 -10.08 5.00 -1.97
N VAL A 219 -8.91 5.40 -1.44
CA VAL A 219 -7.77 5.80 -2.28
C VAL A 219 -7.37 4.67 -3.22
N GLU A 220 -7.16 3.47 -2.69
CA GLU A 220 -6.80 2.28 -3.46
C GLU A 220 -7.81 2.03 -4.58
N TYR A 221 -9.10 2.01 -4.23
CA TYR A 221 -10.19 1.79 -5.17
C TYR A 221 -10.21 2.81 -6.30
N LEU A 222 -10.06 4.11 -5.98
CA LEU A 222 -10.09 5.18 -6.97
C LEU A 222 -8.87 5.16 -7.90
N LEU A 223 -7.71 4.80 -7.38
CA LEU A 223 -6.50 4.64 -8.20
C LEU A 223 -6.65 3.43 -9.15
N VAL A 224 -7.13 2.28 -8.65
CA VAL A 224 -7.40 1.11 -9.50
C VAL A 224 -8.46 1.43 -10.55
N GLN A 225 -9.55 2.12 -10.19
CA GLN A 225 -10.61 2.55 -11.11
C GLN A 225 -10.06 3.44 -12.22
N SER A 226 -9.14 4.35 -11.91
CA SER A 226 -8.58 5.29 -12.89
C SER A 226 -7.77 4.61 -14.00
N PHE A 227 -7.27 3.40 -13.77
CA PHE A 227 -6.49 2.64 -14.75
C PHE A 227 -7.24 1.44 -15.33
N GLY A 228 -8.44 1.14 -14.83
CA GLY A 228 -9.29 0.04 -15.31
C GLY A 228 -8.70 -1.36 -15.15
N GLN A 229 -7.66 -1.51 -14.33
CA GLN A 229 -6.99 -2.78 -14.07
C GLN A 229 -6.32 -2.78 -12.69
N PRO A 230 -6.10 -3.96 -12.07
CA PRO A 230 -5.42 -4.06 -10.80
C PRO A 230 -4.03 -3.40 -10.85
N LEU A 231 -3.78 -2.52 -9.90
CA LEU A 231 -2.49 -1.87 -9.68
C LEU A 231 -1.88 -2.39 -8.38
N MET A 232 -0.57 -2.42 -8.33
CA MET A 232 0.17 -2.56 -7.08
C MET A 232 0.44 -1.14 -6.56
N THR A 233 -0.51 -0.57 -5.83
CA THR A 233 -0.40 0.84 -5.42
C THR A 233 0.61 1.03 -4.30
N GLY A 234 0.59 0.19 -3.25
CA GLY A 234 1.50 0.26 -2.12
C GLY A 234 1.41 1.57 -1.33
N VAL A 235 0.27 2.26 -1.42
CA VAL A 235 0.08 3.62 -0.85
C VAL A 235 0.15 3.59 0.68
N ALA A 236 -0.48 2.59 1.34
CA ALA A 236 -0.43 2.48 2.80
C ALA A 236 1.01 2.33 3.30
N GLY A 237 1.87 1.60 2.58
CA GLY A 237 3.29 1.47 2.91
C GLY A 237 4.03 2.81 2.89
N SER A 238 3.77 3.67 1.90
CA SER A 238 4.35 5.01 1.86
C SER A 238 3.83 5.91 2.99
N PHE A 239 2.54 5.82 3.30
CA PHE A 239 1.95 6.57 4.42
C PHE A 239 2.49 6.10 5.76
N LEU A 240 2.67 4.79 5.97
CA LEU A 240 3.24 4.22 7.19
C LEU A 240 4.67 4.71 7.43
N ARG A 241 5.52 4.68 6.41
CA ARG A 241 6.90 5.19 6.50
C ARG A 241 6.97 6.66 6.87
N GLN A 242 5.97 7.44 6.45
CA GLN A 242 5.86 8.88 6.68
C GLN A 242 4.72 9.22 7.65
N ARG A 243 4.33 8.30 8.55
CA ARG A 243 3.13 8.39 9.40
C ARG A 243 2.97 9.74 10.10
N LYS A 244 4.05 10.31 10.65
CA LYS A 244 4.00 11.62 11.31
C LYS A 244 3.74 12.78 10.34
N ALA A 245 4.26 12.70 9.12
CA ALA A 245 4.02 13.71 8.08
C ALA A 245 2.60 13.59 7.53
N TYR A 246 2.11 12.36 7.35
CA TYR A 246 0.74 12.06 6.94
C TYR A 246 -0.29 12.71 7.87
N TYR A 247 -0.23 12.45 9.17
CA TYR A 247 -1.17 13.05 10.12
C TYR A 247 -1.03 14.56 10.25
N ARG A 248 0.19 15.11 10.14
CA ARG A 248 0.39 16.57 10.11
C ARG A 248 -0.23 17.22 8.87
N ALA A 249 -0.12 16.57 7.71
CA ALA A 249 -0.70 17.08 6.47
C ALA A 249 -2.24 17.06 6.53
N LEU A 250 -2.85 16.00 7.06
CA LEU A 250 -4.28 15.94 7.33
C LEU A 250 -4.75 17.00 8.33
N GLU A 251 -4.08 17.14 9.48
CA GLU A 251 -4.40 18.15 10.51
C GLU A 251 -4.32 19.57 9.93
N ALA A 252 -3.33 19.87 9.08
CA ALA A 252 -3.22 21.16 8.42
C ALA A 252 -4.33 21.40 7.40
N ALA A 253 -4.68 20.38 6.60
CA ALA A 253 -5.72 20.48 5.58
C ALA A 253 -7.14 20.53 6.17
N SER A 254 -7.35 20.01 7.38
CA SER A 254 -8.65 20.07 8.06
C SER A 254 -9.08 21.48 8.52
N ARG A 255 -8.24 22.50 8.30
CA ARG A 255 -8.49 23.90 8.70
C ARG A 255 -8.82 24.84 7.54
N ARG A 256 -8.74 24.38 6.31
CA ARG A 256 -8.88 25.20 5.09
C ARG A 256 -9.48 24.38 3.95
N LEU A 257 -9.97 25.10 2.93
CA LEU A 257 -10.47 24.47 1.69
C LEU A 257 -9.43 24.48 0.57
N ASP A 258 -8.33 25.24 0.71
CA ASP A 258 -7.16 25.08 -0.17
C ASP A 258 -6.41 23.80 0.21
N ALA A 259 -6.52 22.79 -0.65
CA ALA A 259 -5.93 21.46 -0.48
C ALA A 259 -4.57 21.32 -1.20
N THR A 260 -3.98 22.42 -1.71
CA THR A 260 -2.74 22.35 -2.51
C THR A 260 -1.62 21.61 -1.79
N ASP A 261 -1.29 22.00 -0.56
CA ASP A 261 -0.18 21.41 0.19
C ASP A 261 -0.45 19.92 0.53
N TRP A 262 -1.70 19.59 0.84
CA TRP A 262 -2.14 18.21 1.04
C TRP A 262 -1.94 17.37 -0.21
N LEU A 263 -2.42 17.84 -1.35
CA LEU A 263 -2.32 17.14 -2.63
C LEU A 263 -0.87 16.95 -3.08
N LEU A 264 0.00 17.93 -2.85
CA LEU A 264 1.42 17.79 -3.16
C LEU A 264 2.08 16.72 -2.27
N TRP A 265 1.78 16.70 -0.98
CA TRP A 265 2.27 15.64 -0.08
C TRP A 265 1.73 14.26 -0.50
N PHE A 266 0.42 14.16 -0.73
CA PHE A 266 -0.26 12.94 -1.16
C PHE A 266 0.33 12.39 -2.47
N ALA A 267 0.53 13.26 -3.44
CA ALA A 267 1.12 12.93 -4.72
C ALA A 267 2.55 12.41 -4.58
N ALA A 268 3.38 13.06 -3.76
CA ALA A 268 4.75 12.61 -3.49
C ALA A 268 4.77 11.21 -2.88
N ALA A 269 3.92 10.94 -1.89
CA ALA A 269 3.81 9.64 -1.25
C ALA A 269 3.31 8.55 -2.20
N THR A 270 2.33 8.87 -3.07
CA THR A 270 1.76 7.93 -4.04
C THR A 270 2.74 7.62 -5.18
N ILE A 271 3.50 8.60 -5.64
CA ILE A 271 4.57 8.39 -6.64
C ILE A 271 5.70 7.52 -6.06
N GLU A 272 6.09 7.74 -4.80
CA GLU A 272 7.05 6.88 -4.11
C GLU A 272 6.56 5.43 -4.07
N ALA A 273 5.29 5.22 -3.72
CA ALA A 273 4.67 3.90 -3.71
C ALA A 273 4.69 3.21 -5.08
N ALA A 274 4.33 3.93 -6.14
CA ALA A 274 4.38 3.41 -7.52
C ALA A 274 5.80 3.03 -7.95
N ARG A 275 6.82 3.81 -7.58
CA ARG A 275 8.24 3.48 -7.85
C ARG A 275 8.67 2.19 -7.15
N ARG A 276 8.29 2.01 -5.87
CA ARG A 276 8.58 0.78 -5.13
C ARG A 276 7.92 -0.44 -5.77
N SER A 277 6.71 -0.28 -6.28
CA SER A 277 6.01 -1.33 -7.02
C SER A 277 6.74 -1.69 -8.32
N GLU A 278 7.24 -0.70 -9.06
CA GLU A 278 8.09 -0.91 -10.24
C GLU A 278 9.37 -1.67 -9.87
N ASP A 279 10.09 -1.24 -8.83
CA ASP A 279 11.32 -1.89 -8.37
C ASP A 279 11.08 -3.34 -7.97
N ARG A 280 9.94 -3.63 -7.32
CA ARG A 280 9.56 -5.00 -6.93
C ARG A 280 9.29 -5.88 -8.15
N ILE A 281 8.52 -5.39 -9.13
CA ILE A 281 8.26 -6.14 -10.37
C ILE A 281 9.56 -6.41 -11.11
N ALA A 282 10.37 -5.39 -11.24
CA ALA A 282 11.65 -5.48 -11.90
C ALA A 282 12.61 -6.46 -11.20
N PHE A 283 12.62 -6.50 -9.87
CA PHE A 283 13.38 -7.49 -9.09
C PHE A 283 12.91 -8.92 -9.39
N VAL A 284 11.60 -9.15 -9.50
CA VAL A 284 11.04 -10.46 -9.86
C VAL A 284 11.43 -10.87 -11.27
N LEU A 285 11.42 -9.94 -12.23
CA LEU A 285 11.88 -10.19 -13.60
C LEU A 285 13.38 -10.53 -13.65
N ASP A 286 14.21 -9.79 -12.91
CA ASP A 286 15.65 -10.02 -12.85
C ASP A 286 15.98 -11.37 -12.17
N LYS A 287 15.23 -11.74 -11.11
CA LYS A 287 15.27 -13.07 -10.50
C LYS A 287 15.00 -14.16 -11.55
N ALA A 288 13.90 -14.02 -12.30
CA ALA A 288 13.53 -15.02 -13.30
C ALA A 288 14.56 -15.14 -14.43
N ARG A 289 15.16 -14.01 -14.88
CA ARG A 289 16.23 -14.00 -15.89
C ARG A 289 17.49 -14.68 -15.37
N LEU A 290 17.93 -14.33 -14.15
CA LEU A 290 19.12 -14.89 -13.55
C LEU A 290 18.97 -16.41 -13.37
N LEU A 291 17.86 -16.87 -12.78
CA LEU A 291 17.62 -18.29 -12.56
C LEU A 291 17.60 -19.08 -13.86
N ARG A 292 16.90 -18.62 -14.90
CA ARG A 292 16.89 -19.25 -16.23
C ARG A 292 18.29 -19.42 -16.83
N GLY A 293 19.19 -18.47 -16.55
CA GLY A 293 20.55 -18.51 -17.05
C GLY A 293 21.47 -19.52 -16.35
N VAL A 294 21.16 -19.88 -15.08
CA VAL A 294 22.07 -20.66 -14.25
C VAL A 294 21.47 -21.92 -13.63
N GLU A 295 20.15 -22.06 -13.54
CA GLU A 295 19.43 -23.10 -12.78
C GLU A 295 19.94 -24.54 -13.10
N ALA A 296 20.09 -24.89 -14.37
CA ALA A 296 20.54 -26.20 -14.81
C ALA A 296 21.99 -26.56 -14.37
N ARG A 297 22.76 -25.56 -13.92
CA ARG A 297 24.15 -25.71 -13.51
C ARG A 297 24.35 -25.60 -11.99
N LEU A 298 23.26 -25.32 -11.24
CA LEU A 298 23.32 -25.15 -9.79
C LEU A 298 23.16 -26.48 -9.06
N ASN A 299 23.95 -26.66 -8.02
CA ASN A 299 23.69 -27.72 -7.04
C ASN A 299 22.61 -27.29 -6.04
N THR A 300 22.06 -28.24 -5.28
CA THR A 300 20.94 -27.98 -4.32
C THR A 300 21.29 -26.93 -3.27
N ARG A 301 22.55 -26.85 -2.80
CA ARG A 301 22.98 -25.86 -1.80
C ARG A 301 23.04 -24.47 -2.40
N GLN A 302 23.58 -24.32 -3.62
CA GLN A 302 23.65 -23.07 -4.36
C GLN A 302 22.25 -22.53 -4.66
N MET A 303 21.34 -23.40 -5.12
CA MET A 303 19.93 -23.02 -5.34
C MET A 303 19.28 -22.55 -4.04
N LYS A 304 19.44 -23.30 -2.93
CA LYS A 304 18.87 -22.91 -1.62
C LYS A 304 19.38 -21.53 -1.16
N ALA A 305 20.66 -21.25 -1.33
CA ALA A 305 21.24 -19.96 -0.96
C ALA A 305 20.71 -18.81 -1.83
N LEU A 306 20.62 -18.99 -3.15
CA LEU A 306 20.05 -17.99 -4.06
C LEU A 306 18.58 -17.72 -3.76
N LEU A 307 17.78 -18.78 -3.57
CA LEU A 307 16.38 -18.61 -3.20
C LEU A 307 16.22 -17.81 -1.91
N ARG A 308 17.04 -18.10 -0.89
CA ARG A 308 17.03 -17.36 0.39
C ARG A 308 17.41 -15.88 0.21
N MET A 309 18.38 -15.58 -0.70
CA MET A 309 18.70 -14.20 -1.03
C MET A 309 17.56 -13.48 -1.75
N PHE A 310 16.84 -14.18 -2.64
CA PHE A 310 15.66 -13.63 -3.31
C PHE A 310 14.45 -13.46 -2.38
N GLU A 311 14.28 -14.31 -1.38
CA GLU A 311 13.21 -14.16 -0.36
C GLU A 311 13.37 -12.91 0.48
N ALA A 312 14.62 -12.46 0.69
CA ALA A 312 14.91 -11.24 1.42
C ALA A 312 14.45 -9.96 0.67
N GLY A 313 14.19 -10.05 -0.64
CA GLY A 313 13.73 -8.94 -1.46
C GLY A 313 14.83 -7.99 -1.91
N PRO A 314 14.46 -6.88 -2.58
CA PRO A 314 15.43 -5.93 -3.12
C PRO A 314 16.15 -5.11 -2.04
N GLU A 315 15.60 -4.97 -0.85
CA GLU A 315 16.11 -4.11 0.23
C GLU A 315 16.83 -4.88 1.35
N ASP A 316 16.59 -6.18 1.53
CA ASP A 316 16.98 -6.89 2.76
C ASP A 316 18.37 -7.54 2.76
N PHE A 317 19.06 -7.67 1.61
CA PHE A 317 20.43 -8.19 1.55
C PHE A 317 21.48 -7.08 1.41
N ILE A 318 21.26 -5.94 2.08
CA ILE A 318 22.09 -4.72 1.97
C ILE A 318 23.58 -4.99 2.29
N GLY A 319 23.87 -5.91 3.17
CA GLY A 319 25.26 -6.28 3.53
C GLY A 319 25.89 -7.37 2.66
N GLY A 320 25.17 -7.96 1.72
CA GLY A 320 25.60 -9.10 0.93
C GLY A 320 25.72 -10.41 1.75
N LEU A 321 25.73 -11.54 1.06
CA LEU A 321 25.91 -12.86 1.66
C LEU A 321 27.37 -13.08 2.05
N SER A 322 27.65 -13.43 3.29
CA SER A 322 28.98 -13.89 3.75
C SER A 322 29.11 -15.40 3.63
N ALA A 323 30.35 -15.93 3.63
CA ALA A 323 30.57 -17.36 3.69
C ALA A 323 30.00 -17.99 4.98
N ALA A 324 29.97 -17.24 6.09
CA ALA A 324 29.36 -17.69 7.34
C ALA A 324 27.82 -17.83 7.20
N ASN A 325 27.16 -16.85 6.58
CA ASN A 325 25.73 -16.90 6.32
C ASN A 325 25.38 -18.01 5.31
N TYR A 326 26.21 -18.20 4.26
CA TYR A 326 26.02 -19.30 3.32
C TYR A 326 26.02 -20.65 4.05
N ARG A 327 26.98 -20.84 4.96
CA ARG A 327 27.09 -22.08 5.79
C ARG A 327 25.84 -22.25 6.68
N ALA A 328 25.38 -21.19 7.31
CA ALA A 328 24.17 -21.23 8.13
C ALA A 328 22.93 -21.63 7.32
N ILE A 329 22.79 -21.13 6.08
CA ILE A 329 21.69 -21.49 5.18
C ILE A 329 21.79 -22.94 4.69
N THR A 330 22.98 -23.40 4.37
CA THR A 330 23.21 -24.68 3.63
C THR A 330 23.65 -25.84 4.49
N GLY A 331 24.12 -25.59 5.72
CA GLY A 331 24.66 -26.62 6.63
C GLY A 331 26.04 -27.20 6.22
N THR A 332 26.78 -26.48 5.34
CA THR A 332 28.01 -27.04 4.75
C THR A 332 29.31 -26.59 5.45
N SER A 333 30.45 -27.21 5.11
CA SER A 333 31.78 -26.84 5.62
C SER A 333 32.28 -25.51 5.02
N THR A 334 33.28 -24.88 5.67
CA THR A 334 33.90 -23.64 5.17
C THR A 334 34.52 -23.81 3.78
N ALA A 335 35.21 -24.92 3.54
CA ALA A 335 35.84 -25.20 2.24
C ALA A 335 34.79 -25.33 1.12
N THR A 336 33.71 -26.06 1.39
CA THR A 336 32.60 -26.24 0.44
C THR A 336 31.89 -24.91 0.18
N ALA A 337 31.62 -24.10 1.22
CA ALA A 337 30.99 -22.78 1.06
C ALA A 337 31.85 -21.87 0.17
N THR A 338 33.16 -21.85 0.37
CA THR A 338 34.06 -21.01 -0.46
C THR A 338 34.03 -21.46 -1.92
N ARG A 339 34.04 -22.75 -2.20
CA ARG A 339 33.96 -23.31 -3.54
C ARG A 339 32.62 -22.99 -4.19
N ASP A 340 31.49 -23.29 -3.52
CA ASP A 340 30.13 -23.03 -4.02
C ASP A 340 29.94 -21.54 -4.34
N LEU A 341 30.42 -20.62 -3.47
CA LEU A 341 30.34 -19.19 -3.70
C LEU A 341 31.18 -18.71 -4.88
N SER A 342 32.40 -19.30 -5.04
CA SER A 342 33.28 -18.99 -6.18
C SER A 342 32.66 -19.46 -7.50
N GLU A 343 32.05 -20.65 -7.51
CA GLU A 343 31.31 -21.18 -8.66
C GLU A 343 30.13 -20.29 -9.03
N LEU A 344 29.35 -19.79 -8.05
CA LEU A 344 28.25 -18.87 -8.29
C LEU A 344 28.70 -17.55 -8.92
N VAL A 345 29.91 -17.07 -8.58
CA VAL A 345 30.51 -15.91 -9.23
C VAL A 345 30.90 -16.22 -10.69
N VAL A 346 31.53 -17.36 -10.92
CA VAL A 346 31.90 -17.80 -12.27
C VAL A 346 30.69 -18.02 -13.15
N LEU A 347 29.60 -18.53 -12.60
CA LEU A 347 28.32 -18.72 -13.28
C LEU A 347 27.60 -17.38 -13.57
N GLY A 348 28.07 -16.24 -13.02
CA GLY A 348 27.42 -14.96 -13.16
C GLY A 348 26.15 -14.81 -12.32
N ALA A 349 25.94 -15.68 -11.30
CA ALA A 349 24.80 -15.58 -10.39
C ALA A 349 25.06 -14.58 -9.26
N LEU A 350 26.32 -14.44 -8.84
CA LEU A 350 26.74 -13.52 -7.78
C LEU A 350 27.87 -12.60 -8.23
N LEU A 351 27.91 -11.42 -7.66
CA LEU A 351 29.03 -10.47 -7.71
C LEU A 351 29.73 -10.48 -6.36
N ARG A 352 31.07 -10.60 -6.36
CA ARG A 352 31.88 -10.53 -5.15
C ARG A 352 32.40 -9.13 -4.91
N THR A 353 32.30 -8.63 -3.68
CA THR A 353 32.93 -7.42 -3.18
C THR A 353 33.82 -7.73 -1.98
N GLY A 354 34.86 -6.90 -1.74
CA GLY A 354 35.79 -7.09 -0.65
C GLY A 354 36.77 -8.26 -0.83
N SER A 355 37.57 -8.52 0.18
CA SER A 355 38.61 -9.59 0.18
C SER A 355 38.66 -10.32 1.50
N GLY A 356 39.20 -11.56 1.50
CA GLY A 356 39.38 -12.39 2.67
C GLY A 356 38.09 -12.59 3.49
N LYS A 357 38.16 -12.38 4.80
CA LYS A 357 37.03 -12.49 5.73
C LYS A 357 35.95 -11.39 5.49
N GLY A 358 36.31 -10.28 4.83
CA GLY A 358 35.41 -9.21 4.47
C GLY A 358 34.66 -9.43 3.15
N SER A 359 34.87 -10.54 2.44
CA SER A 359 34.15 -10.81 1.19
C SER A 359 32.65 -10.86 1.40
N ARG A 360 31.92 -10.20 0.49
CA ARG A 360 30.47 -10.23 0.42
C ARG A 360 30.04 -10.58 -1.00
N TYR A 361 28.94 -11.30 -1.11
CA TYR A 361 28.40 -11.77 -2.36
C TYR A 361 27.00 -11.22 -2.54
N HIS A 362 26.76 -10.54 -3.65
CA HIS A 362 25.50 -9.90 -4.01
C HIS A 362 24.91 -10.57 -5.24
N LEU A 363 23.59 -10.58 -5.37
CA LEU A 363 22.94 -11.07 -6.59
C LEU A 363 23.46 -10.27 -7.80
N ALA A 364 23.77 -10.96 -8.90
CA ALA A 364 24.21 -10.33 -10.15
C ALA A 364 23.00 -9.79 -10.94
N ILE A 365 22.21 -8.93 -10.30
CA ILE A 365 21.08 -8.22 -10.86
C ILE A 365 21.36 -6.72 -10.86
N PRO A 366 20.70 -5.91 -11.73
CA PRO A 366 20.87 -4.47 -11.73
C PRO A 366 20.54 -3.87 -10.35
N GLN A 367 21.48 -3.14 -9.78
CA GLN A 367 21.24 -2.36 -8.56
C GLN A 367 20.44 -1.11 -8.94
N ARG A 368 19.20 -1.00 -8.44
CA ARG A 368 18.35 0.16 -8.60
C ARG A 368 18.59 1.12 -7.46
N ARG A 369 19.11 2.29 -7.76
CA ARG A 369 19.25 3.36 -6.77
C ARG A 369 17.88 3.99 -6.56
N VAL A 370 17.47 4.12 -5.31
CA VAL A 370 16.38 5.02 -4.94
C VAL A 370 16.83 6.43 -5.28
N GLU A 371 16.33 7.00 -6.37
CA GLU A 371 16.57 8.42 -6.66
C GLU A 371 15.87 9.27 -5.60
N PRO A 372 16.50 10.34 -5.11
CA PRO A 372 15.84 11.25 -4.18
C PRO A 372 14.60 11.86 -4.81
N SER A 373 13.58 12.16 -3.96
CA SER A 373 12.30 12.75 -4.36
C SER A 373 12.49 13.88 -5.38
N LEU A 374 11.81 13.78 -6.52
CA LEU A 374 11.80 14.77 -7.61
C LEU A 374 10.75 15.89 -7.44
N LEU A 375 10.07 15.94 -6.26
CA LEU A 375 9.03 16.94 -5.95
C LEU A 375 9.51 17.88 -4.85
#